data_6f9aa1b3f63947c1f68e681dfd0c8f16
#
_entry.id   6f9aa1b3f63947c1f68e681dfd0c8f16
#
_cell.length_a   1.000
_cell.length_b   1.000
_cell.length_c   1.000
_cell.angle_alpha   90.00
_cell.angle_beta   90.00
_cell.angle_gamma   90.00
#
_symmetry.space_group_name_H-M   'P 1'
#
loop_
_entity.id
_entity.type
_entity.pdbx_description
1 polymer ?
#
loop_
_entity_poly.entity_id
_entity_poly.type
_entity_poly.pdbx_seq_one_letter_code
_entity_poly.pdbx_strand_id
1 'polypeptide(L)'
;MPGRKLQLGCPKVAAVIDEKHRAEKPGWRKQRLLAIKLAALGEHTGTEIGDLCSLSRASVFALVKAVREGGLEAISERNPGGRPEGWRKGVSPKVMKQFATKLAAHEFVTLQDAVRWLEQKHQIKASYNRVWYWAKKLGGVLKVPRPSHSKKDPKAAQSFREELSEKFEALALPQGSKAKVWVMDEARFGLHIMLRKLWSLRGARPVVPAQTKYEWDYLYGALEVTRGEAHFCQMGSVSLECDRLYLENLAASDPEYIHVLIRDQAGFHIRDGDARLPSNIRIIDLPPYSPELNPCEQLWDQIKDRLGNRIFQSIEELREATVPILQYWWNDAHAVLSLVGRPWLHTQANASWKKLTVQM
;
A
#
# COMPACT_ATOMS: atom_id res chain seq x y z
N MET A 1 -30.43 -12.98 -63.01
CA MET A 1 -29.21 -12.57 -63.69
C MET A 1 -28.01 -12.94 -62.84
N PRO A 2 -26.96 -13.60 -63.34
CA PRO A 2 -25.76 -13.86 -62.52
C PRO A 2 -25.13 -12.52 -62.08
N GLY A 3 -24.89 -12.34 -60.80
CA GLY A 3 -24.32 -11.12 -60.26
C GLY A 3 -22.93 -10.83 -60.83
N ARG A 4 -22.55 -9.56 -60.97
CA ARG A 4 -21.21 -9.15 -61.41
C ARG A 4 -20.13 -9.65 -60.45
N LYS A 5 -19.14 -10.35 -60.99
CA LYS A 5 -17.98 -10.82 -60.23
C LYS A 5 -17.22 -9.65 -59.60
N LEU A 6 -16.83 -9.77 -58.35
CA LEU A 6 -16.11 -8.72 -57.62
C LEU A 6 -14.60 -8.88 -57.83
N GLN A 7 -13.95 -7.85 -58.34
CA GLN A 7 -12.51 -7.84 -58.58
C GLN A 7 -11.81 -6.85 -57.63
N LEU A 8 -10.67 -7.22 -57.05
CA LEU A 8 -9.88 -6.34 -56.17
C LEU A 8 -9.22 -5.19 -56.97
N GLY A 9 -8.77 -5.45 -58.19
CA GLY A 9 -8.13 -4.45 -59.03
C GLY A 9 -6.75 -3.96 -58.56
N CYS A 10 -6.10 -4.67 -57.64
CA CYS A 10 -4.79 -4.33 -57.07
C CYS A 10 -3.78 -5.47 -57.25
N PRO A 11 -3.03 -5.54 -58.39
CA PRO A 11 -2.10 -6.64 -58.67
C PRO A 11 -1.03 -6.87 -57.59
N LYS A 12 -0.52 -5.79 -56.98
CA LYS A 12 0.47 -5.86 -55.91
C LYS A 12 -0.05 -6.57 -54.64
N VAL A 13 -1.32 -6.41 -54.36
CA VAL A 13 -1.98 -7.09 -53.23
C VAL A 13 -2.23 -8.56 -53.52
N ALA A 14 -2.63 -8.88 -54.77
CA ALA A 14 -2.85 -10.25 -55.20
C ALA A 14 -1.60 -11.12 -55.08
N ALA A 15 -0.40 -10.55 -55.29
CA ALA A 15 0.86 -11.27 -55.20
C ALA A 15 1.23 -11.72 -53.76
N VAL A 16 0.84 -10.95 -52.76
CA VAL A 16 1.27 -11.19 -51.33
C VAL A 16 0.13 -11.73 -50.45
N ILE A 17 -1.10 -11.70 -50.93
CA ILE A 17 -2.26 -12.05 -50.07
C ILE A 17 -2.27 -13.52 -49.67
N ASP A 18 -1.76 -14.39 -50.50
CA ASP A 18 -1.73 -15.84 -50.25
C ASP A 18 -0.78 -16.17 -49.08
N GLU A 19 0.38 -15.58 -49.11
CA GLU A 19 1.38 -15.76 -48.06
C GLU A 19 0.86 -15.21 -46.71
N LYS A 20 0.35 -13.99 -46.71
CA LYS A 20 -0.24 -13.38 -45.49
C LYS A 20 -1.42 -14.18 -44.97
N HIS A 21 -2.30 -14.70 -45.80
CA HIS A 21 -3.42 -15.52 -45.39
C HIS A 21 -2.95 -16.86 -44.77
N ARG A 22 -1.93 -17.52 -45.36
CA ARG A 22 -1.38 -18.77 -44.80
C ARG A 22 -0.71 -18.56 -43.46
N ALA A 23 0.04 -17.48 -43.29
CA ALA A 23 0.76 -17.13 -42.05
C ALA A 23 -0.16 -16.68 -40.93
N GLU A 24 -1.37 -16.17 -41.21
CA GLU A 24 -2.27 -15.63 -40.21
C GLU A 24 -2.94 -16.74 -39.38
N LYS A 25 -2.99 -16.54 -38.04
CA LYS A 25 -3.69 -17.44 -37.10
C LYS A 25 -5.21 -17.42 -37.36
N PRO A 26 -5.96 -18.52 -37.07
CA PRO A 26 -7.41 -18.51 -37.14
C PRO A 26 -8.04 -17.36 -36.34
N GLY A 27 -9.02 -16.69 -36.95
CA GLY A 27 -9.72 -15.57 -36.33
C GLY A 27 -10.20 -14.54 -37.34
N TRP A 28 -10.72 -13.42 -36.86
CA TRP A 28 -11.33 -12.38 -37.68
C TRP A 28 -10.38 -11.77 -38.74
N ARG A 29 -9.09 -11.74 -38.48
CA ARG A 29 -8.07 -11.27 -39.45
C ARG A 29 -7.96 -12.23 -40.63
N LYS A 30 -7.84 -13.52 -40.37
CA LYS A 30 -7.76 -14.56 -41.38
C LYS A 30 -9.02 -14.59 -42.27
N GLN A 31 -10.18 -14.40 -41.65
CA GLN A 31 -11.47 -14.27 -42.34
C GLN A 31 -11.51 -13.09 -43.32
N ARG A 32 -11.00 -11.92 -42.92
CA ARG A 32 -10.88 -10.73 -43.77
C ARG A 32 -9.87 -10.94 -44.90
N LEU A 33 -8.71 -11.53 -44.58
CA LEU A 33 -7.70 -11.86 -45.59
C LEU A 33 -8.24 -12.85 -46.60
N LEU A 34 -9.05 -13.85 -46.19
CA LEU A 34 -9.73 -14.78 -47.10
C LEU A 34 -10.70 -14.03 -48.04
N ALA A 35 -11.50 -13.11 -47.53
CA ALA A 35 -12.40 -12.32 -48.33
C ALA A 35 -11.68 -11.49 -49.41
N ILE A 36 -10.55 -10.88 -49.06
CA ILE A 36 -9.72 -10.14 -50.03
C ILE A 36 -9.04 -11.07 -51.04
N LYS A 37 -8.58 -12.26 -50.57
CA LYS A 37 -8.03 -13.28 -51.47
C LYS A 37 -9.06 -13.70 -52.55
N LEU A 38 -10.29 -14.02 -52.15
CA LEU A 38 -11.37 -14.40 -53.07
C LEU A 38 -11.74 -13.24 -54.04
N ALA A 39 -11.72 -12.00 -53.54
CA ALA A 39 -11.91 -10.82 -54.39
C ALA A 39 -10.73 -10.58 -55.35
N ALA A 40 -9.51 -10.98 -54.99
CA ALA A 40 -8.34 -10.90 -55.89
C ALA A 40 -8.39 -11.92 -57.01
N LEU A 41 -8.93 -13.10 -56.78
CA LEU A 41 -9.16 -14.13 -57.80
C LEU A 41 -10.20 -13.67 -58.83
N GLY A 42 -11.18 -12.85 -58.45
CA GLY A 42 -12.18 -12.29 -59.35
C GLY A 42 -13.20 -13.31 -59.90
N GLU A 43 -13.34 -14.45 -59.24
CA GLU A 43 -14.20 -15.57 -59.67
C GLU A 43 -15.58 -15.53 -58.98
N HIS A 44 -15.72 -14.82 -57.88
CA HIS A 44 -16.91 -14.79 -57.03
C HIS A 44 -17.60 -13.42 -57.03
N THR A 45 -18.88 -13.41 -56.81
CA THR A 45 -19.65 -12.18 -56.48
C THR A 45 -19.43 -11.74 -55.06
N GLY A 46 -19.72 -10.49 -54.72
CA GLY A 46 -19.60 -9.99 -53.36
C GLY A 46 -20.51 -10.70 -52.35
N THR A 47 -21.62 -11.29 -52.79
CA THR A 47 -22.52 -12.10 -51.94
C THR A 47 -21.89 -13.45 -51.65
N GLU A 48 -21.41 -14.18 -52.69
CA GLU A 48 -20.73 -15.47 -52.52
C GLU A 48 -19.50 -15.37 -51.63
N ILE A 49 -18.68 -14.31 -51.77
CA ILE A 49 -17.55 -14.04 -50.87
C ILE A 49 -18.04 -13.84 -49.43
N GLY A 50 -19.15 -13.12 -49.26
CA GLY A 50 -19.77 -12.94 -47.95
C GLY A 50 -20.16 -14.26 -47.30
N ASP A 51 -20.82 -15.13 -48.02
CA ASP A 51 -21.26 -16.45 -47.57
C ASP A 51 -20.05 -17.33 -47.20
N LEU A 52 -19.05 -17.41 -48.10
CA LEU A 52 -17.83 -18.19 -47.88
C LEU A 52 -16.99 -17.71 -46.67
N CYS A 53 -17.04 -16.42 -46.40
CA CYS A 53 -16.28 -15.80 -45.28
C CYS A 53 -17.11 -15.49 -44.05
N SER A 54 -18.40 -15.84 -44.01
CA SER A 54 -19.33 -15.45 -42.94
C SER A 54 -19.34 -13.93 -42.70
N LEU A 55 -19.34 -13.15 -43.76
CA LEU A 55 -19.37 -11.68 -43.76
C LEU A 55 -20.61 -11.17 -44.49
N SER A 56 -21.14 -10.03 -44.12
CA SER A 56 -22.18 -9.40 -44.92
C SER A 56 -21.60 -8.89 -46.23
N ARG A 57 -22.43 -8.86 -47.30
CA ARG A 57 -22.06 -8.28 -48.60
C ARG A 57 -21.48 -6.87 -48.43
N ALA A 58 -22.10 -6.04 -47.58
CA ALA A 58 -21.63 -4.69 -47.30
C ALA A 58 -20.21 -4.67 -46.68
N SER A 59 -19.92 -5.61 -45.77
CA SER A 59 -18.60 -5.77 -45.18
C SER A 59 -17.54 -6.17 -46.23
N VAL A 60 -17.87 -7.05 -47.15
CA VAL A 60 -16.95 -7.44 -48.26
C VAL A 60 -16.60 -6.24 -49.13
N PHE A 61 -17.61 -5.45 -49.53
CA PHE A 61 -17.37 -4.24 -50.35
C PHE A 61 -16.55 -3.18 -49.59
N ALA A 62 -16.82 -2.99 -48.27
CA ALA A 62 -16.05 -2.08 -47.45
C ALA A 62 -14.57 -2.51 -47.30
N LEU A 63 -14.32 -3.82 -47.17
CA LEU A 63 -12.95 -4.37 -47.10
C LEU A 63 -12.22 -4.17 -48.44
N VAL A 64 -12.87 -4.47 -49.57
CA VAL A 64 -12.27 -4.28 -50.89
C VAL A 64 -11.95 -2.80 -51.13
N LYS A 65 -12.86 -1.90 -50.78
CA LYS A 65 -12.64 -0.46 -50.83
C LYS A 65 -11.44 -0.02 -50.01
N ALA A 66 -11.40 -0.43 -48.72
CA ALA A 66 -10.32 -0.10 -47.83
C ALA A 66 -8.94 -0.57 -48.34
N VAL A 67 -8.87 -1.79 -48.92
CA VAL A 67 -7.63 -2.32 -49.49
C VAL A 67 -7.22 -1.61 -50.77
N ARG A 68 -8.18 -1.16 -51.59
CA ARG A 68 -7.87 -0.34 -52.77
C ARG A 68 -7.26 1.02 -52.40
N GLU A 69 -7.75 1.64 -51.34
CA GLU A 69 -7.34 2.97 -50.88
C GLU A 69 -6.07 2.93 -50.01
N GLY A 70 -5.92 1.94 -49.14
CA GLY A 70 -4.86 1.89 -48.12
C GLY A 70 -4.03 0.61 -48.05
N GLY A 71 -4.17 -0.30 -49.03
CA GLY A 71 -3.45 -1.56 -49.08
C GLY A 71 -3.91 -2.55 -47.99
N LEU A 72 -3.16 -3.64 -47.81
CA LEU A 72 -3.49 -4.70 -46.84
C LEU A 72 -3.43 -4.24 -45.38
N GLU A 73 -2.71 -3.21 -45.06
CA GLU A 73 -2.60 -2.67 -43.69
C GLU A 73 -3.95 -2.08 -43.21
N ALA A 74 -4.76 -1.55 -44.15
CA ALA A 74 -6.08 -0.99 -43.84
C ALA A 74 -7.07 -2.01 -43.21
N ILE A 75 -6.84 -3.32 -43.39
CA ILE A 75 -7.68 -4.36 -42.80
C ILE A 75 -7.07 -4.96 -41.51
N SER A 76 -5.88 -4.55 -41.14
CA SER A 76 -5.16 -5.05 -39.96
C SER A 76 -5.74 -4.51 -38.66
N GLU A 77 -6.38 -3.35 -38.69
CA GLU A 77 -7.02 -2.76 -37.53
C GLU A 77 -8.47 -3.21 -37.40
N ARG A 78 -8.80 -3.74 -36.24
CA ARG A 78 -10.19 -3.96 -35.85
C ARG A 78 -10.74 -2.62 -35.42
N ASN A 79 -11.61 -2.02 -36.22
CA ASN A 79 -12.48 -0.98 -35.65
C ASN A 79 -13.43 -1.69 -34.67
N PRO A 80 -13.26 -1.51 -33.34
CA PRO A 80 -13.98 -2.30 -32.33
C PRO A 80 -15.49 -2.01 -32.28
N GLY A 81 -16.05 -1.43 -33.35
CA GLY A 81 -17.48 -1.17 -33.44
C GLY A 81 -18.03 -0.69 -32.11
N GLY A 82 -17.76 0.52 -31.76
CA GLY A 82 -18.23 1.14 -30.54
C GLY A 82 -18.55 2.61 -30.80
N ARG A 83 -19.39 3.20 -29.98
CA ARG A 83 -19.55 4.65 -30.04
C ARG A 83 -18.19 5.32 -29.89
N PRO A 84 -17.83 6.29 -30.75
CA PRO A 84 -16.58 7.03 -30.66
C PRO A 84 -16.33 7.50 -29.21
N GLU A 85 -15.07 7.53 -28.83
CA GLU A 85 -14.68 8.08 -27.53
C GLU A 85 -15.21 9.52 -27.44
N GLY A 86 -16.08 9.81 -26.43
CA GLY A 86 -16.80 11.10 -26.32
C GLY A 86 -18.27 11.08 -26.74
N TRP A 87 -18.77 10.03 -27.40
CA TRP A 87 -20.20 9.92 -27.78
C TRP A 87 -21.14 9.50 -26.65
N ARG A 88 -20.62 9.05 -25.52
CA ARG A 88 -21.37 9.05 -24.27
C ARG A 88 -21.44 10.51 -23.84
N LYS A 89 -22.64 11.05 -23.56
CA LYS A 89 -22.81 12.30 -22.83
C LYS A 89 -22.07 12.12 -21.49
N GLY A 90 -20.76 12.21 -21.57
CA GLY A 90 -19.81 12.00 -20.49
C GLY A 90 -19.68 13.29 -19.71
N VAL A 91 -19.29 13.17 -18.51
CA VAL A 91 -18.83 14.26 -17.68
C VAL A 91 -17.69 14.98 -18.41
N SER A 92 -17.74 16.31 -18.51
CA SER A 92 -16.68 17.08 -19.16
C SER A 92 -15.33 16.81 -18.49
N PRO A 93 -14.19 16.91 -19.18
CA PRO A 93 -12.87 16.74 -18.58
C PRO A 93 -12.64 17.64 -17.38
N LYS A 94 -13.21 18.85 -17.38
CA LYS A 94 -13.16 19.81 -16.26
C LYS A 94 -13.84 19.24 -15.01
N VAL A 95 -15.05 18.71 -15.16
CA VAL A 95 -15.80 18.11 -14.03
C VAL A 95 -15.12 16.84 -13.55
N MET A 96 -14.57 16.02 -14.44
CA MET A 96 -13.82 14.83 -14.07
C MET A 96 -12.56 15.17 -13.28
N LYS A 97 -11.84 16.24 -13.65
CA LYS A 97 -10.69 16.75 -12.88
C LYS A 97 -11.11 17.18 -11.49
N GLN A 98 -12.22 17.92 -11.35
CA GLN A 98 -12.76 18.33 -10.05
C GLN A 98 -13.19 17.13 -9.20
N PHE A 99 -13.81 16.11 -9.82
CA PHE A 99 -14.15 14.87 -9.15
C PHE A 99 -12.91 14.15 -8.61
N ALA A 100 -11.85 14.06 -9.43
CA ALA A 100 -10.58 13.47 -9.01
C ALA A 100 -9.93 14.24 -7.85
N THR A 101 -9.93 15.58 -7.91
CA THR A 101 -9.41 16.43 -6.83
C THR A 101 -10.18 16.22 -5.52
N LYS A 102 -11.51 16.20 -5.56
CA LYS A 102 -12.35 15.96 -4.37
C LYS A 102 -12.20 14.55 -3.81
N LEU A 103 -12.06 13.55 -4.69
CA LEU A 103 -11.78 12.18 -4.28
C LEU A 103 -10.42 12.06 -3.57
N ALA A 104 -9.40 12.74 -4.09
CA ALA A 104 -8.07 12.80 -3.48
C ALA A 104 -8.05 13.58 -2.16
N ALA A 105 -8.90 14.60 -2.03
CA ALA A 105 -9.08 15.38 -0.80
C ALA A 105 -9.99 14.67 0.24
N HIS A 106 -10.45 13.44 -0.05
CA HIS A 106 -11.33 12.64 0.83
C HIS A 106 -12.66 13.32 1.19
N GLU A 107 -13.16 14.20 0.33
CA GLU A 107 -14.40 14.95 0.59
C GLU A 107 -15.67 14.09 0.46
N PHE A 108 -15.60 12.91 -0.14
CA PHE A 108 -16.73 12.00 -0.27
C PHE A 108 -16.63 10.86 0.75
N VAL A 109 -17.50 10.83 1.73
CA VAL A 109 -17.61 9.71 2.69
C VAL A 109 -18.14 8.46 1.97
N THR A 110 -19.10 8.65 1.08
CA THR A 110 -19.66 7.61 0.22
C THR A 110 -19.68 8.07 -1.24
N LEU A 111 -19.72 7.13 -2.18
CA LEU A 111 -19.89 7.51 -3.59
C LEU A 111 -21.29 8.08 -3.88
N GLN A 112 -22.25 7.88 -2.97
CA GLN A 112 -23.56 8.54 -3.07
C GLN A 112 -23.44 10.06 -2.85
N ASP A 113 -22.45 10.51 -2.04
CA ASP A 113 -22.17 11.94 -1.88
C ASP A 113 -21.64 12.53 -3.18
N ALA A 114 -20.81 11.77 -3.88
CA ALA A 114 -20.32 12.16 -5.20
C ALA A 114 -21.43 12.23 -6.26
N VAL A 115 -22.42 11.30 -6.21
CA VAL A 115 -23.63 11.37 -7.06
C VAL A 115 -24.39 12.66 -6.79
N ARG A 116 -24.67 12.97 -5.52
CA ARG A 116 -25.36 14.21 -5.12
C ARG A 116 -24.58 15.45 -5.54
N TRP A 117 -23.28 15.47 -5.33
CA TRP A 117 -22.42 16.58 -5.75
C TRP A 117 -22.47 16.83 -7.27
N LEU A 118 -22.44 15.77 -8.08
CA LEU A 118 -22.56 15.86 -9.55
C LEU A 118 -23.92 16.44 -9.96
N GLU A 119 -25.00 16.04 -9.31
CA GLU A 119 -26.34 16.53 -9.60
C GLU A 119 -26.50 17.98 -9.17
N GLN A 120 -26.13 18.34 -7.94
CA GLN A 120 -26.32 19.66 -7.38
C GLN A 120 -25.41 20.74 -7.99
N LYS A 121 -24.12 20.42 -8.17
CA LYS A 121 -23.12 21.39 -8.66
C LYS A 121 -23.02 21.45 -10.16
N HIS A 122 -23.27 20.35 -10.85
CA HIS A 122 -23.03 20.22 -12.29
C HIS A 122 -24.26 19.83 -13.08
N GLN A 123 -25.41 19.63 -12.42
CA GLN A 123 -26.67 19.17 -13.03
C GLN A 123 -26.51 17.87 -13.84
N ILE A 124 -25.57 17.03 -13.42
CA ILE A 124 -25.26 15.75 -14.07
C ILE A 124 -25.91 14.63 -13.29
N LYS A 125 -26.98 14.05 -13.84
CA LYS A 125 -27.62 12.85 -13.31
C LYS A 125 -26.78 11.62 -13.68
N ALA A 126 -26.00 11.13 -12.74
CA ALA A 126 -25.18 9.92 -12.86
C ALA A 126 -25.70 8.83 -11.94
N SER A 127 -25.77 7.59 -12.43
CA SER A 127 -26.07 6.45 -11.55
C SER A 127 -24.87 6.16 -10.64
N TYR A 128 -25.12 5.56 -9.48
CA TYR A 128 -24.10 5.10 -8.55
C TYR A 128 -23.03 4.24 -9.24
N ASN A 129 -23.43 3.26 -10.06
CA ASN A 129 -22.52 2.38 -10.78
C ASN A 129 -21.59 3.13 -11.74
N ARG A 130 -22.07 4.22 -12.36
CA ARG A 130 -21.25 5.06 -13.22
C ARG A 130 -20.20 5.83 -12.42
N VAL A 131 -20.60 6.41 -11.28
CA VAL A 131 -19.68 7.12 -10.37
C VAL A 131 -18.66 6.15 -9.77
N TRP A 132 -19.08 4.94 -9.39
CA TRP A 132 -18.20 3.87 -8.94
C TRP A 132 -17.15 3.50 -10.00
N TYR A 133 -17.58 3.34 -11.24
CA TYR A 133 -16.67 3.04 -12.36
C TYR A 133 -15.64 4.16 -12.56
N TRP A 134 -16.05 5.43 -12.47
CA TRP A 134 -15.13 6.57 -12.57
C TRP A 134 -14.15 6.62 -11.40
N ALA A 135 -14.62 6.41 -10.19
CA ALA A 135 -13.75 6.33 -9.01
C ALA A 135 -12.70 5.22 -9.17
N LYS A 136 -13.14 4.01 -9.61
CA LYS A 136 -12.20 2.90 -9.87
C LYS A 136 -11.20 3.20 -10.97
N LYS A 137 -11.61 3.83 -12.06
CA LYS A 137 -10.71 4.25 -13.16
C LYS A 137 -9.66 5.26 -12.69
N LEU A 138 -9.98 6.08 -11.69
CA LEU A 138 -9.07 7.03 -11.03
C LEU A 138 -8.21 6.39 -9.92
N GLY A 139 -8.27 5.06 -9.72
CA GLY A 139 -7.56 4.38 -8.65
C GLY A 139 -8.23 4.46 -7.28
N GLY A 140 -9.49 4.94 -7.21
CA GLY A 140 -10.25 5.06 -5.97
C GLY A 140 -10.51 3.69 -5.32
N VAL A 141 -10.21 3.60 -4.02
CA VAL A 141 -10.45 2.43 -3.17
C VAL A 141 -11.04 2.89 -1.84
N LEU A 142 -11.89 2.06 -1.27
CA LEU A 142 -12.42 2.31 0.08
C LEU A 142 -11.32 2.01 1.09
N LYS A 143 -11.00 2.98 1.95
CA LYS A 143 -10.00 2.84 3.01
C LYS A 143 -10.58 3.28 4.35
N VAL A 144 -10.16 2.64 5.42
CA VAL A 144 -10.39 3.13 6.77
C VAL A 144 -9.38 4.24 7.03
N PRO A 145 -9.83 5.46 7.37
CA PRO A 145 -8.91 6.55 7.69
C PRO A 145 -8.13 6.22 8.96
N ARG A 146 -6.87 6.62 9.00
CA ARG A 146 -6.08 6.58 10.23
C ARG A 146 -6.43 7.82 11.07
N PRO A 147 -6.74 7.66 12.38
CA PRO A 147 -6.90 8.81 13.24
C PRO A 147 -5.59 9.61 13.30
N SER A 148 -5.72 10.92 13.23
CA SER A 148 -4.61 11.85 13.42
C SER A 148 -5.02 12.88 14.45
N HIS A 149 -4.15 13.16 15.41
CA HIS A 149 -4.46 14.14 16.44
C HIS A 149 -4.58 15.55 15.83
N SER A 150 -5.59 16.33 16.26
CA SER A 150 -5.83 17.67 15.71
C SER A 150 -4.69 18.67 15.94
N LYS A 151 -3.88 18.46 16.99
CA LYS A 151 -2.70 19.27 17.32
C LYS A 151 -1.41 18.77 16.67
N LYS A 152 -1.46 17.77 15.78
CA LYS A 152 -0.28 17.27 15.10
C LYS A 152 0.29 18.34 14.17
N ASP A 153 1.58 18.65 14.31
CA ASP A 153 2.31 19.46 13.35
C ASP A 153 2.76 18.59 12.16
N PRO A 154 2.29 18.86 10.94
CA PRO A 154 2.69 18.09 9.76
C PRO A 154 4.19 18.16 9.45
N LYS A 155 4.89 19.21 9.87
CA LYS A 155 6.32 19.41 9.62
C LYS A 155 7.21 18.79 10.68
N ALA A 156 6.73 18.65 11.91
CA ALA A 156 7.52 18.18 13.04
C ALA A 156 8.20 16.81 12.78
N ALA A 157 7.48 15.88 12.13
CA ALA A 157 8.03 14.58 11.79
C ALA A 157 9.14 14.65 10.73
N GLN A 158 9.08 15.60 9.81
CA GLN A 158 10.12 15.81 8.81
C GLN A 158 11.34 16.48 9.44
N SER A 159 11.15 17.58 10.18
CA SER A 159 12.22 18.28 10.90
C SER A 159 12.98 17.32 11.83
N PHE A 160 12.25 16.49 12.59
CA PHE A 160 12.88 15.49 13.46
C PHE A 160 13.80 14.53 12.70
N ARG A 161 13.36 14.06 11.52
CA ARG A 161 14.20 13.16 10.70
C ARG A 161 15.45 13.86 10.18
N GLU A 162 15.35 15.13 9.84
CA GLU A 162 16.48 15.93 9.32
C GLU A 162 17.47 16.30 10.44
N GLU A 163 16.97 16.59 11.64
CA GLU A 163 17.74 17.05 12.80
C GLU A 163 18.24 15.92 13.72
N LEU A 164 17.91 14.65 13.45
CA LEU A 164 18.23 13.56 14.38
C LEU A 164 19.73 13.40 14.63
N SER A 165 20.58 13.64 13.61
CA SER A 165 22.05 13.60 13.79
C SER A 165 22.54 14.71 14.72
N GLU A 166 21.95 15.91 14.66
CA GLU A 166 22.26 17.02 15.57
C GLU A 166 21.84 16.70 17.00
N LYS A 167 20.70 16.02 17.16
CA LYS A 167 20.23 15.55 18.47
C LYS A 167 21.16 14.52 19.09
N PHE A 168 21.72 13.60 18.29
CA PHE A 168 22.76 12.67 18.74
C PHE A 168 24.04 13.40 19.16
N GLU A 169 24.47 14.40 18.41
CA GLU A 169 25.66 15.20 18.73
C GLU A 169 25.46 16.02 20.03
N ALA A 170 24.24 16.54 20.23
CA ALA A 170 23.86 17.30 21.44
C ALA A 170 23.91 16.48 22.73
N LEU A 171 23.81 15.13 22.65
CA LEU A 171 23.95 14.27 23.84
C LEU A 171 25.38 14.29 24.44
N ALA A 172 26.35 14.85 23.73
CA ALA A 172 27.74 15.02 24.19
C ALA A 172 28.31 13.75 24.84
N LEU A 173 28.17 12.59 24.21
CA LEU A 173 28.64 11.32 24.74
C LEU A 173 30.17 11.35 24.91
N PRO A 174 30.70 10.76 25.98
CA PRO A 174 32.14 10.72 26.20
C PRO A 174 32.88 10.07 25.03
N GLN A 175 34.01 10.62 24.65
CA GLN A 175 34.81 10.10 23.53
C GLN A 175 35.23 8.64 23.80
N GLY A 176 35.07 7.78 22.79
CA GLY A 176 35.37 6.34 22.92
C GLY A 176 34.26 5.51 23.58
N SER A 177 33.14 6.11 23.96
CA SER A 177 32.00 5.35 24.49
C SER A 177 31.42 4.41 23.48
N LYS A 178 31.05 3.22 23.92
CA LYS A 178 30.17 2.31 23.16
C LYS A 178 28.72 2.72 23.43
N ALA A 179 27.88 2.86 22.41
CA ALA A 179 26.46 3.12 22.67
C ALA A 179 25.55 2.22 21.83
N LYS A 180 24.32 2.05 22.21
CA LYS A 180 23.23 1.39 21.50
C LYS A 180 22.10 2.39 21.33
N VAL A 181 21.51 2.41 20.15
CA VAL A 181 20.36 3.28 19.86
C VAL A 181 19.09 2.45 19.82
N TRP A 182 18.15 2.81 20.66
CA TRP A 182 16.89 2.10 20.84
C TRP A 182 15.73 2.99 20.44
N VAL A 183 14.71 2.39 19.85
CA VAL A 183 13.36 2.97 19.79
C VAL A 183 12.50 2.25 20.82
N MET A 184 11.84 3.00 21.69
CA MET A 184 11.09 2.47 22.83
C MET A 184 9.64 2.94 22.79
N ASP A 185 8.75 2.10 23.32
CA ASP A 185 7.33 2.39 23.46
C ASP A 185 6.66 1.42 24.45
N GLU A 186 5.43 1.71 24.86
CA GLU A 186 4.61 0.83 25.68
C GLU A 186 3.33 0.44 24.97
N ALA A 187 2.96 -0.82 25.11
CA ALA A 187 1.69 -1.31 24.61
C ALA A 187 0.82 -1.90 25.72
N ARG A 188 -0.46 -1.53 25.71
CA ARG A 188 -1.45 -2.12 26.60
C ARG A 188 -2.04 -3.38 25.94
N PHE A 189 -2.04 -4.47 26.72
CA PHE A 189 -2.70 -5.73 26.42
C PHE A 189 -3.71 -6.04 27.51
N GLY A 190 -4.72 -6.85 27.24
CA GLY A 190 -5.71 -7.16 28.25
C GLY A 190 -6.65 -8.29 27.87
N LEU A 191 -7.52 -8.61 28.83
CA LEU A 191 -8.49 -9.70 28.69
C LEU A 191 -9.68 -9.32 27.81
N HIS A 192 -9.89 -8.03 27.56
CA HIS A 192 -10.88 -7.60 26.57
C HIS A 192 -10.47 -8.08 25.16
N ILE A 193 -11.39 -8.72 24.44
CA ILE A 193 -11.08 -9.31 23.15
C ILE A 193 -10.58 -8.29 22.13
N MET A 194 -9.49 -8.62 21.47
CA MET A 194 -8.95 -7.89 20.33
C MET A 194 -9.35 -8.58 19.04
N LEU A 195 -10.28 -7.97 18.27
CA LEU A 195 -10.67 -8.51 16.98
C LEU A 195 -9.61 -8.21 15.93
N ARG A 196 -9.14 -9.24 15.27
CA ARG A 196 -8.16 -9.18 14.18
C ARG A 196 -8.68 -9.91 12.94
N LYS A 197 -8.18 -9.52 11.76
CA LYS A 197 -8.52 -10.19 10.50
C LYS A 197 -8.05 -11.64 10.54
N LEU A 198 -8.90 -12.55 10.08
CA LEU A 198 -8.55 -13.95 9.90
C LEU A 198 -9.00 -14.44 8.51
N TRP A 199 -8.37 -15.48 8.03
CA TRP A 199 -8.74 -16.09 6.76
C TRP A 199 -10.07 -16.82 6.88
N SER A 200 -10.98 -16.57 5.93
CA SER A 200 -12.27 -17.23 5.85
C SER A 200 -12.67 -17.41 4.38
N LEU A 201 -13.52 -18.38 4.11
CA LEU A 201 -14.08 -18.59 2.78
C LEU A 201 -15.00 -17.41 2.40
N ARG A 202 -15.04 -17.08 1.12
CA ARG A 202 -15.94 -16.04 0.62
C ARG A 202 -17.40 -16.43 0.91
N GLY A 203 -18.12 -15.51 1.53
CA GLY A 203 -19.53 -15.73 1.93
C GLY A 203 -19.69 -16.31 3.35
N ALA A 204 -18.64 -16.83 3.98
CA ALA A 204 -18.66 -17.18 5.39
C ALA A 204 -18.28 -15.99 6.26
N ARG A 205 -19.01 -15.75 7.33
CA ARG A 205 -18.71 -14.73 8.34
C ARG A 205 -18.12 -15.42 9.57
N PRO A 206 -16.83 -15.25 9.86
CA PRO A 206 -16.23 -15.87 11.03
C PRO A 206 -16.81 -15.27 12.31
N VAL A 207 -17.05 -16.12 13.29
CA VAL A 207 -17.51 -15.76 14.62
C VAL A 207 -16.45 -16.20 15.61
N VAL A 208 -16.05 -15.31 16.51
CA VAL A 208 -15.13 -15.61 17.60
C VAL A 208 -15.80 -15.32 18.94
N PRO A 209 -15.49 -16.08 20.00
CA PRO A 209 -16.03 -15.81 21.33
C PRO A 209 -15.66 -14.40 21.78
N ALA A 210 -16.53 -13.72 22.49
CA ALA A 210 -16.31 -12.39 23.01
C ALA A 210 -16.15 -12.43 24.54
N GLN A 211 -15.17 -11.68 25.05
CA GLN A 211 -14.95 -11.47 26.47
C GLN A 211 -14.89 -9.98 26.76
N THR A 212 -15.50 -9.55 27.86
CA THR A 212 -15.60 -8.15 28.29
C THR A 212 -14.91 -7.89 29.63
N LYS A 213 -13.93 -8.71 30.00
CA LYS A 213 -13.12 -8.44 31.20
C LYS A 213 -12.19 -7.25 30.97
N TYR A 214 -12.19 -6.28 31.88
CA TYR A 214 -11.41 -5.05 31.81
C TYR A 214 -10.18 -5.13 32.73
N GLU A 215 -9.36 -6.15 32.52
CA GLU A 215 -8.07 -6.33 33.17
C GLU A 215 -6.97 -6.10 32.14
N TRP A 216 -5.92 -5.40 32.53
CA TRP A 216 -4.89 -4.93 31.62
C TRP A 216 -3.51 -5.23 32.16
N ASP A 217 -2.59 -5.48 31.26
CA ASP A 217 -1.16 -5.56 31.46
C ASP A 217 -0.45 -4.67 30.43
N TYR A 218 0.79 -4.29 30.72
CA TYR A 218 1.56 -3.41 29.87
C TYR A 218 2.87 -4.07 29.50
N LEU A 219 3.22 -3.97 28.25
CA LEU A 219 4.48 -4.43 27.70
C LEU A 219 5.33 -3.22 27.33
N TYR A 220 6.42 -3.02 28.04
CA TYR A 220 7.47 -2.08 27.70
C TYR A 220 8.41 -2.76 26.72
N GLY A 221 8.78 -2.10 25.63
CA GLY A 221 9.64 -2.69 24.63
C GLY A 221 10.55 -1.68 23.97
N ALA A 222 11.80 -2.09 23.79
CA ALA A 222 12.78 -1.35 23.01
C ALA A 222 13.41 -2.24 21.94
N LEU A 223 13.62 -1.65 20.77
CA LEU A 223 14.24 -2.29 19.61
C LEU A 223 15.52 -1.53 19.27
N GLU A 224 16.65 -2.23 19.25
CA GLU A 224 17.94 -1.65 18.90
C GLU A 224 18.08 -1.51 17.37
N VAL A 225 18.48 -0.33 16.92
CA VAL A 225 18.38 0.09 15.52
C VAL A 225 19.48 -0.47 14.63
N THR A 226 20.66 -0.79 15.19
CA THR A 226 21.86 -1.12 14.40
C THR A 226 22.20 -2.61 14.43
N ARG A 227 21.94 -3.30 15.52
CA ARG A 227 22.26 -4.71 15.75
C ARG A 227 21.04 -5.62 15.72
N GLY A 228 19.83 -5.03 15.91
CA GLY A 228 18.59 -5.78 15.91
C GLY A 228 18.33 -6.52 17.21
N GLU A 229 18.79 -5.99 18.32
CA GLU A 229 18.47 -6.52 19.64
C GLU A 229 17.07 -6.04 20.07
N ALA A 230 16.40 -6.78 20.92
CA ALA A 230 15.12 -6.42 21.51
C ALA A 230 15.16 -6.56 23.02
N HIS A 231 14.52 -5.66 23.75
CA HIS A 231 14.41 -5.68 25.20
C HIS A 231 12.96 -5.48 25.61
N PHE A 232 12.42 -6.38 26.44
CA PHE A 232 11.01 -6.39 26.84
C PHE A 232 10.86 -6.58 28.35
N CYS A 233 9.90 -5.84 28.94
CA CYS A 233 9.44 -6.06 30.31
C CYS A 233 7.91 -6.01 30.36
N GLN A 234 7.29 -7.00 31.01
CA GLN A 234 5.86 -6.98 31.31
C GLN A 234 5.63 -6.33 32.67
N MET A 235 4.73 -5.36 32.74
CA MET A 235 4.44 -4.58 33.94
C MET A 235 2.92 -4.38 34.11
N GLY A 236 2.45 -4.36 35.35
CA GLY A 236 1.04 -4.22 35.66
C GLY A 236 0.46 -2.81 35.39
N SER A 237 1.29 -1.82 35.13
CA SER A 237 0.85 -0.43 34.91
C SER A 237 1.85 0.38 34.09
N VAL A 238 1.42 1.54 33.61
CA VAL A 238 2.31 2.61 33.15
C VAL A 238 2.37 3.68 34.24
N SER A 239 3.56 3.88 34.79
CA SER A 239 3.82 4.84 35.83
C SER A 239 5.29 5.26 35.82
N LEU A 240 5.60 6.36 36.44
CA LEU A 240 6.98 6.83 36.59
C LEU A 240 7.87 5.77 37.25
N GLU A 241 7.32 4.99 38.19
CA GLU A 241 8.05 3.91 38.86
C GLU A 241 8.31 2.73 37.93
N CYS A 242 7.31 2.34 37.09
CA CYS A 242 7.50 1.30 36.08
C CYS A 242 8.52 1.74 35.02
N ASP A 243 8.47 3.01 34.60
CA ASP A 243 9.45 3.57 33.65
C ASP A 243 10.86 3.51 34.27
N ARG A 244 11.03 3.91 35.55
CA ARG A 244 12.30 3.81 36.30
C ARG A 244 12.84 2.38 36.30
N LEU A 245 12.01 1.43 36.71
CA LEU A 245 12.39 0.00 36.75
C LEU A 245 12.77 -0.55 35.37
N TYR A 246 12.05 -0.15 34.34
CA TYR A 246 12.38 -0.54 32.98
C TYR A 246 13.74 0.00 32.53
N LEU A 247 13.99 1.29 32.77
CA LEU A 247 15.25 1.95 32.42
C LEU A 247 16.43 1.35 33.18
N GLU A 248 16.26 1.04 34.46
CA GLU A 248 17.27 0.36 35.28
C GLU A 248 17.59 -1.04 34.75
N ASN A 249 16.57 -1.78 34.35
CA ASN A 249 16.74 -3.12 33.79
C ASN A 249 17.46 -3.07 32.41
N LEU A 250 17.08 -2.13 31.54
CA LEU A 250 17.77 -1.92 30.26
C LEU A 250 19.22 -1.46 30.47
N ALA A 251 19.47 -0.54 31.42
CA ALA A 251 20.81 -0.06 31.74
C ALA A 251 21.73 -1.18 32.25
N ALA A 252 21.16 -2.11 33.02
CA ALA A 252 21.87 -3.25 33.58
C ALA A 252 22.11 -4.39 32.54
N SER A 253 21.37 -4.43 31.45
CA SER A 253 21.51 -5.48 30.44
C SER A 253 22.89 -5.44 29.75
N ASP A 254 23.42 -4.25 29.51
CA ASP A 254 24.75 -4.01 28.96
C ASP A 254 25.41 -2.77 29.60
N PRO A 255 25.99 -2.92 30.79
CA PRO A 255 26.49 -1.78 31.55
C PRO A 255 27.65 -1.01 30.89
N GLU A 256 28.35 -1.64 29.94
CA GLU A 256 29.44 -1.03 29.17
C GLU A 256 28.97 -0.08 28.09
N TYR A 257 27.68 -0.12 27.76
CA TYR A 257 27.11 0.69 26.71
C TYR A 257 26.34 1.88 27.27
N ILE A 258 26.38 2.98 26.55
CA ILE A 258 25.40 4.05 26.73
C ILE A 258 24.18 3.71 25.88
N HIS A 259 23.01 3.64 26.50
CA HIS A 259 21.76 3.38 25.80
C HIS A 259 21.08 4.71 25.47
N VAL A 260 20.97 5.01 24.19
CA VAL A 260 20.26 6.19 23.70
C VAL A 260 18.85 5.76 23.29
N LEU A 261 17.83 6.20 24.02
CA LEU A 261 16.44 5.86 23.79
C LEU A 261 15.73 6.97 23.04
N ILE A 262 15.12 6.61 21.91
CA ILE A 262 14.20 7.47 21.16
C ILE A 262 12.79 7.04 21.55
N ARG A 263 12.02 7.92 22.21
CA ARG A 263 10.68 7.61 22.70
C ARG A 263 9.76 8.83 22.72
N ASP A 264 8.49 8.63 22.98
CA ASP A 264 7.53 9.73 23.09
C ASP A 264 7.67 10.50 24.42
N GLN A 265 6.88 11.56 24.53
CA GLN A 265 6.90 12.46 25.70
C GLN A 265 5.73 12.17 26.66
N ALA A 266 5.40 10.91 26.90
CA ALA A 266 4.33 10.59 27.85
C ALA A 266 4.60 11.17 29.24
N GLY A 267 3.55 11.55 29.96
CA GLY A 267 3.68 12.26 31.24
C GLY A 267 4.29 11.44 32.38
N PHE A 268 4.33 10.13 32.24
CA PHE A 268 4.93 9.20 33.21
C PHE A 268 6.39 8.84 32.88
N HIS A 269 6.96 9.38 31.82
CA HIS A 269 8.36 9.13 31.45
C HIS A 269 9.33 10.01 32.26
N ILE A 270 10.41 9.40 32.72
CA ILE A 270 11.58 10.10 33.26
C ILE A 270 12.24 10.90 32.14
N ARG A 271 12.54 12.16 32.37
CA ARG A 271 13.16 13.04 31.37
C ARG A 271 14.66 12.94 31.38
N ASP A 272 15.28 13.31 30.26
CA ASP A 272 16.73 13.44 30.20
C ASP A 272 17.19 14.48 31.22
N GLY A 273 18.30 14.15 31.92
CA GLY A 273 18.83 14.98 33.03
C GLY A 273 18.11 14.81 34.38
N ASP A 274 17.07 14.00 34.51
CA ASP A 274 16.46 13.67 35.79
C ASP A 274 17.42 12.82 36.67
N ALA A 275 17.52 13.10 37.95
CA ALA A 275 18.40 12.38 38.87
C ALA A 275 18.09 10.88 39.03
N ARG A 276 16.89 10.45 38.63
CA ARG A 276 16.45 9.05 38.65
C ARG A 276 16.86 8.28 37.37
N LEU A 277 17.34 9.00 36.34
CA LEU A 277 17.77 8.37 35.09
C LEU A 277 19.13 7.66 35.36
N PRO A 278 19.26 6.36 34.97
CA PRO A 278 20.55 5.67 35.04
C PRO A 278 21.64 6.41 34.26
N SER A 279 22.85 6.41 34.81
CA SER A 279 23.98 7.22 34.30
C SER A 279 24.36 6.87 32.84
N ASN A 280 24.08 5.64 32.40
CA ASN A 280 24.33 5.14 31.04
C ASN A 280 23.09 5.19 30.14
N ILE A 281 22.03 5.90 30.53
CA ILE A 281 20.86 6.16 29.69
C ILE A 281 20.89 7.61 29.20
N ARG A 282 20.50 7.82 27.94
CA ARG A 282 20.22 9.14 27.33
C ARG A 282 18.90 9.07 26.59
N ILE A 283 18.15 10.16 26.54
CA ILE A 283 16.83 10.20 25.94
C ILE A 283 16.77 11.23 24.82
N ILE A 284 16.19 10.84 23.71
CA ILE A 284 15.81 11.72 22.63
C ILE A 284 14.29 11.63 22.49
N ASP A 285 13.63 12.73 22.78
CA ASP A 285 12.18 12.82 22.70
C ASP A 285 11.68 12.91 21.23
N LEU A 286 10.72 12.06 20.87
CA LEU A 286 9.97 12.19 19.62
C LEU A 286 9.07 13.43 19.66
N PRO A 287 8.78 14.05 18.51
CA PRO A 287 7.78 15.11 18.44
C PRO A 287 6.41 14.62 18.91
N PRO A 288 5.65 15.47 19.60
CA PRO A 288 4.30 15.10 20.05
C PRO A 288 3.40 14.64 18.89
N TYR A 289 2.54 13.65 19.17
CA TYR A 289 1.57 13.13 18.21
C TYR A 289 2.16 12.58 16.91
N SER A 290 3.36 12.00 16.96
CA SER A 290 4.08 11.46 15.80
C SER A 290 4.37 9.95 15.88
N PRO A 291 3.36 9.09 16.08
CA PRO A 291 3.55 7.63 16.23
C PRO A 291 4.18 6.99 14.99
N GLU A 292 4.03 7.62 13.80
CA GLU A 292 4.66 7.14 12.58
C GLU A 292 6.19 7.18 12.60
N LEU A 293 6.79 7.89 13.55
CA LEU A 293 8.23 7.91 13.75
C LEU A 293 8.69 6.73 14.61
N ASN A 294 7.81 6.14 15.43
CA ASN A 294 8.16 5.02 16.30
C ASN A 294 7.90 3.66 15.63
N PRO A 295 8.95 2.88 15.29
CA PRO A 295 8.79 1.53 14.75
C PRO A 295 8.12 0.54 15.70
N CYS A 296 8.14 0.75 17.00
CA CYS A 296 7.51 -0.12 18.00
C CYS A 296 6.00 -0.26 17.77
N GLU A 297 5.34 0.74 17.18
CA GLU A 297 3.93 0.64 16.80
C GLU A 297 3.66 -0.54 15.84
N GLN A 298 4.58 -0.83 14.93
CA GLN A 298 4.46 -1.98 14.03
C GLN A 298 4.71 -3.31 14.75
N LEU A 299 5.60 -3.32 15.74
CA LEU A 299 5.80 -4.48 16.61
C LEU A 299 4.52 -4.80 17.38
N TRP A 300 3.90 -3.78 17.99
CA TRP A 300 2.65 -3.95 18.73
C TRP A 300 1.53 -4.51 17.86
N ASP A 301 1.40 -4.05 16.63
CA ASP A 301 0.42 -4.59 15.69
C ASP A 301 0.66 -6.07 15.39
N GLN A 302 1.91 -6.49 15.19
CA GLN A 302 2.25 -7.91 14.94
C GLN A 302 2.01 -8.79 16.16
N ILE A 303 2.32 -8.29 17.37
CA ILE A 303 2.02 -9.02 18.62
C ILE A 303 0.50 -9.15 18.80
N LYS A 304 -0.23 -8.04 18.60
CA LYS A 304 -1.70 -8.03 18.67
C LYS A 304 -2.35 -8.95 17.64
N ASP A 305 -1.78 -9.09 16.45
CA ASP A 305 -2.28 -10.01 15.43
C ASP A 305 -2.15 -11.49 15.86
N ARG A 306 -1.09 -11.83 16.60
CA ARG A 306 -0.87 -13.20 17.12
C ARG A 306 -1.70 -13.52 18.36
N LEU A 307 -2.03 -12.51 19.16
CA LEU A 307 -2.88 -12.63 20.35
C LEU A 307 -4.37 -12.43 20.05
N GLY A 308 -4.70 -11.84 18.92
CA GLY A 308 -6.07 -11.49 18.54
C GLY A 308 -6.97 -12.69 18.37
N ASN A 309 -8.29 -12.49 18.51
CA ASN A 309 -9.34 -13.50 18.38
C ASN A 309 -9.24 -14.65 19.40
N ARG A 310 -8.48 -14.48 20.47
CA ARG A 310 -8.30 -15.44 21.55
C ARG A 310 -8.90 -14.89 22.84
N ILE A 311 -9.37 -15.77 23.71
CA ILE A 311 -9.81 -15.47 25.07
C ILE A 311 -8.74 -15.97 26.03
N PHE A 312 -8.39 -15.14 27.00
CA PHE A 312 -7.49 -15.48 28.11
C PHE A 312 -8.27 -15.38 29.42
N GLN A 313 -8.15 -16.37 30.28
CA GLN A 313 -8.89 -16.41 31.53
C GLN A 313 -8.31 -15.48 32.58
N SER A 314 -6.99 -15.25 32.54
CA SER A 314 -6.27 -14.36 33.45
C SER A 314 -5.16 -13.59 32.72
N ILE A 315 -4.61 -12.59 33.40
CA ILE A 315 -3.43 -11.84 32.92
C ILE A 315 -2.20 -12.76 32.83
N GLU A 316 -2.06 -13.73 33.72
CA GLU A 316 -0.98 -14.72 33.71
C GLU A 316 -1.01 -15.55 32.43
N GLU A 317 -2.18 -16.06 32.04
CA GLU A 317 -2.36 -16.80 30.78
C GLU A 317 -2.02 -15.93 29.56
N LEU A 318 -2.41 -14.66 29.58
CA LEU A 318 -2.04 -13.70 28.54
C LEU A 318 -0.53 -13.49 28.48
N ARG A 319 0.13 -13.34 29.64
CA ARG A 319 1.60 -13.21 29.74
C ARG A 319 2.30 -14.43 29.17
N GLU A 320 1.89 -15.62 29.61
CA GLU A 320 2.44 -16.89 29.10
C GLU A 320 2.27 -17.01 27.58
N ALA A 321 1.12 -16.63 27.04
CA ALA A 321 0.89 -16.62 25.60
C ALA A 321 1.72 -15.57 24.83
N THR A 322 2.15 -14.52 25.50
CA THR A 322 2.98 -13.45 24.93
C THR A 322 4.46 -13.86 24.88
N VAL A 323 4.97 -14.61 25.85
CA VAL A 323 6.38 -15.01 25.95
C VAL A 323 6.95 -15.60 24.65
N PRO A 324 6.35 -16.63 24.02
CA PRO A 324 6.92 -17.20 22.79
C PRO A 324 6.92 -16.21 21.61
N ILE A 325 6.00 -15.24 21.63
CA ILE A 325 5.98 -14.17 20.63
C ILE A 325 7.17 -13.24 20.82
N LEU A 326 7.47 -12.87 22.09
CA LEU A 326 8.64 -12.03 22.42
C LEU A 326 9.96 -12.76 22.16
N GLN A 327 10.03 -14.06 22.45
CA GLN A 327 11.21 -14.88 22.16
C GLN A 327 11.57 -14.89 20.68
N TYR A 328 10.58 -14.84 19.79
CA TYR A 328 10.85 -14.69 18.36
C TYR A 328 11.67 -13.42 18.06
N TRP A 329 11.29 -12.29 18.66
CA TRP A 329 11.97 -11.02 18.45
C TRP A 329 13.35 -10.97 19.16
N TRP A 330 13.48 -11.63 20.31
CA TRP A 330 14.77 -11.74 21.00
C TRP A 330 15.80 -12.57 20.22
N ASN A 331 15.34 -13.60 19.54
CA ASN A 331 16.21 -14.58 18.90
C ASN A 331 16.49 -14.24 17.41
N ASP A 332 15.75 -13.32 16.82
CA ASP A 332 15.86 -12.97 15.40
C ASP A 332 16.18 -11.48 15.20
N ALA A 333 17.47 -11.17 15.22
CA ALA A 333 17.97 -9.82 14.95
C ALA A 333 17.52 -9.29 13.58
N HIS A 334 17.40 -10.15 12.57
CA HIS A 334 16.96 -9.74 11.24
C HIS A 334 15.48 -9.31 11.25
N ALA A 335 14.63 -10.00 12.02
CA ALA A 335 13.24 -9.61 12.20
C ALA A 335 13.16 -8.21 12.83
N VAL A 336 13.93 -7.94 13.89
CA VAL A 336 14.00 -6.61 14.52
C VAL A 336 14.47 -5.56 13.53
N LEU A 337 15.59 -5.79 12.82
CA LEU A 337 16.12 -4.86 11.83
C LEU A 337 15.12 -4.59 10.69
N SER A 338 14.28 -5.56 10.33
CA SER A 338 13.22 -5.36 9.33
C SER A 338 12.17 -4.33 9.77
N LEU A 339 11.93 -4.18 11.06
CA LEU A 339 11.02 -3.17 11.62
C LEU A 339 11.67 -1.80 11.76
N VAL A 340 12.88 -1.77 12.34
CA VAL A 340 13.60 -0.52 12.65
C VAL A 340 14.43 0.00 11.49
N GLY A 341 14.72 -0.81 10.47
CA GLY A 341 15.60 -0.51 9.34
C GLY A 341 15.08 0.58 8.39
N ARG A 342 14.42 1.59 8.93
CA ARG A 342 14.03 2.78 8.17
C ARG A 342 15.28 3.55 7.77
N PRO A 343 15.50 3.85 6.47
CA PRO A 343 16.76 4.45 6.00
C PRO A 343 17.17 5.70 6.79
N TRP A 344 16.22 6.57 7.13
CA TRP A 344 16.49 7.80 7.88
C TRP A 344 17.00 7.54 9.30
N LEU A 345 16.49 6.51 9.99
CA LEU A 345 16.85 6.18 11.35
C LEU A 345 18.19 5.43 11.40
N HIS A 346 18.29 4.36 10.63
CA HIS A 346 19.47 3.50 10.57
C HIS A 346 20.71 4.25 10.05
N THR A 347 20.56 5.06 9.00
CA THR A 347 21.69 5.83 8.43
C THR A 347 22.24 6.84 9.42
N GLN A 348 21.36 7.56 10.14
CA GLN A 348 21.79 8.59 11.09
C GLN A 348 22.32 7.98 12.38
N ALA A 349 21.72 6.90 12.90
CA ALA A 349 22.27 6.14 14.02
C ALA A 349 23.70 5.64 13.70
N ASN A 350 23.90 5.04 12.53
CA ASN A 350 25.24 4.56 12.12
C ASN A 350 26.23 5.70 11.83
N ALA A 351 25.80 6.82 11.26
CA ALA A 351 26.67 7.95 10.96
C ALA A 351 27.18 8.63 12.24
N SER A 352 26.30 8.86 13.19
CA SER A 352 26.66 9.38 14.52
C SER A 352 27.61 8.43 15.25
N TRP A 353 27.42 7.13 15.08
CA TRP A 353 28.24 6.08 15.64
C TRP A 353 29.67 6.06 15.09
N LYS A 354 29.82 6.16 13.76
CA LYS A 354 31.14 6.20 13.11
C LYS A 354 31.95 7.43 13.52
N LYS A 355 31.31 8.58 13.75
CA LYS A 355 32.00 9.77 14.24
C LYS A 355 32.56 9.59 15.65
N LEU A 356 31.86 8.86 16.53
CA LEU A 356 32.32 8.57 17.88
C LEU A 356 33.47 7.54 17.94
N THR A 357 33.55 6.65 16.94
CA THR A 357 34.56 5.58 16.85
C THR A 357 35.76 5.91 15.95
N VAL A 358 35.69 6.90 15.05
CA VAL A 358 36.73 7.20 14.04
C VAL A 358 37.72 8.27 14.47
N GLN A 359 37.64 8.80 15.68
CA GLN A 359 38.66 9.70 16.23
C GLN A 359 39.65 8.96 17.15
N MET A 360 39.95 7.70 16.84
CA MET A 360 41.13 7.00 17.37
C MET A 360 42.29 7.06 16.39
#